data_be8d9ceb1c1ebc40af11f2646dba01fe
#
_entry.id   be8d9ceb1c1ebc40af11f2646dba01fe
#
_cell.length_a   1.000
_cell.length_b   1.000
_cell.length_c   1.000
_cell.angle_alpha   90.00
_cell.angle_beta   90.00
_cell.angle_gamma   90.00
#
_symmetry.space_group_name_H-M   'P 1'
#
loop_
_entity.id
_entity.type
_entity.pdbx_description
1 polymer ?
#
loop_
_entity_poly.entity_id
_entity_poly.type
_entity_poly.pdbx_seq_one_letter_code
_entity_poly.pdbx_strand_id
1 'polypeptide(L)'
;QLIWEAIKGAAPFFSIITEIGLKTIQSNPIKVIEGFVNLNELSLIMKLSEEFPENISLQWIYAQKVYIYIFAEFKSFLEDKRTEEFLIFLEKFPALKKSFYENFNEINFFPKELKLYEMNANNHSEVISLLGGDLENDIPNFIKCLNEIMDKKPNNSCYVASQQLGCKTKKSNHGSSFFVHRKSTWKPWIYASWKKNDLQEKKVVMDWMYESWS
;
A
#
# COMPACT_ATOMS: atom_id res chain seq x y z
N GLN A 1 0.23 24.48 -21.16
CA GLN A 1 -0.35 23.13 -21.17
C GLN A 1 0.68 22.08 -20.81
N LEU A 2 1.83 22.01 -21.49
CA LEU A 2 2.94 21.06 -21.26
C LEU A 2 3.47 21.09 -19.82
N ILE A 3 3.65 22.26 -19.23
CA ILE A 3 4.11 22.43 -17.84
C ILE A 3 3.09 21.84 -16.86
N TRP A 4 1.81 22.02 -17.09
CA TRP A 4 0.76 21.46 -16.25
C TRP A 4 0.71 19.94 -16.29
N GLU A 5 0.96 19.37 -17.45
CA GLU A 5 1.05 17.92 -17.66
C GLU A 5 2.28 17.31 -16.97
N ALA A 6 3.41 18.01 -17.04
CA ALA A 6 4.63 17.63 -16.33
C ALA A 6 4.42 17.68 -14.81
N ILE A 7 3.80 18.74 -14.28
CA ILE A 7 3.51 18.88 -12.85
C ILE A 7 2.62 17.72 -12.36
N LYS A 8 1.61 17.32 -13.09
CA LYS A 8 0.72 16.21 -12.71
C LYS A 8 1.41 14.84 -12.61
N GLY A 9 2.57 14.67 -13.21
CA GLY A 9 3.27 13.38 -13.20
C GLY A 9 4.68 13.41 -12.60
N ALA A 10 5.31 14.57 -12.54
CA ALA A 10 6.71 14.70 -12.18
C ALA A 10 7.01 16.02 -11.43
N ALA A 11 6.06 16.53 -10.67
CA ALA A 11 6.17 17.82 -9.98
C ALA A 11 7.49 18.03 -9.21
N PRO A 12 7.99 17.08 -8.41
CA PRO A 12 9.20 17.29 -7.61
C PRO A 12 10.45 17.61 -8.44
N PHE A 13 10.45 17.27 -9.71
CA PHE A 13 11.60 17.48 -10.60
C PHE A 13 11.56 18.82 -11.35
N PHE A 14 10.41 19.50 -11.36
CA PHE A 14 10.22 20.71 -12.18
C PHE A 14 9.89 21.94 -11.37
N SER A 15 9.22 21.78 -10.21
CA SER A 15 8.71 22.92 -9.46
C SER A 15 8.40 22.56 -8.00
N ILE A 16 8.33 23.59 -7.17
CA ILE A 16 7.79 23.52 -5.82
C ILE A 16 6.34 23.94 -5.90
N ILE A 17 5.42 23.08 -5.51
CA ILE A 17 4.00 23.40 -5.43
C ILE A 17 3.71 24.02 -4.07
N THR A 18 3.25 25.25 -4.05
CA THR A 18 2.94 26.00 -2.82
C THR A 18 1.47 25.93 -2.42
N GLU A 19 0.59 25.65 -3.40
CA GLU A 19 -0.86 25.57 -3.17
C GLU A 19 -1.50 24.59 -4.15
N ILE A 20 -2.45 23.80 -3.68
CA ILE A 20 -3.24 22.86 -4.48
C ILE A 20 -4.72 23.05 -4.14
N GLY A 21 -5.53 23.39 -5.14
CA GLY A 21 -6.99 23.35 -5.05
C GLY A 21 -7.52 21.95 -5.43
N LEU A 22 -8.18 21.29 -4.52
CA LEU A 22 -8.80 19.96 -4.77
C LEU A 22 -10.33 20.10 -4.79
N LYS A 23 -10.95 19.47 -5.80
CA LYS A 23 -12.39 19.30 -5.82
C LYS A 23 -12.76 18.12 -4.92
N THR A 24 -13.57 18.38 -3.91
CA THR A 24 -14.12 17.32 -3.06
C THR A 24 -15.32 16.64 -3.73
N ILE A 25 -15.52 15.38 -3.40
CA ILE A 25 -16.69 14.59 -3.77
C ILE A 25 -17.31 14.03 -2.49
N GLN A 26 -18.61 13.79 -2.52
CA GLN A 26 -19.26 13.09 -1.43
C GLN A 26 -18.75 11.64 -1.40
N SER A 27 -18.34 11.16 -0.22
CA SER A 27 -17.95 9.77 -0.04
C SER A 27 -19.18 8.88 0.01
N ASN A 28 -19.07 7.71 -0.59
CA ASN A 28 -20.05 6.64 -0.44
C ASN A 28 -19.75 5.82 0.83
N PRO A 29 -20.70 5.01 1.31
CA PRO A 29 -20.43 4.05 2.38
C PRO A 29 -19.27 3.12 2.04
N ILE A 30 -18.55 2.68 3.05
CA ILE A 30 -17.29 1.95 2.92
C ILE A 30 -17.31 0.70 3.77
N LYS A 31 -16.85 -0.39 3.18
CA LYS A 31 -16.55 -1.63 3.89
C LYS A 31 -15.03 -1.78 4.02
N VAL A 32 -14.59 -2.02 5.23
CA VAL A 32 -13.20 -2.31 5.55
C VAL A 32 -13.08 -3.77 5.94
N ILE A 33 -12.11 -4.46 5.36
CA ILE A 33 -11.74 -5.82 5.73
C ILE A 33 -10.27 -5.80 6.10
N GLU A 34 -9.98 -6.22 7.31
CA GLU A 34 -8.64 -6.10 7.87
C GLU A 34 -8.27 -7.27 8.77
N GLY A 35 -7.00 -7.56 8.89
CA GLY A 35 -6.52 -8.57 9.82
C GLY A 35 -5.13 -9.10 9.51
N PHE A 36 -4.67 -10.02 10.34
CA PHE A 36 -3.40 -10.70 10.14
C PHE A 36 -3.58 -11.94 9.26
N VAL A 37 -2.68 -12.10 8.31
CA VAL A 37 -2.63 -13.25 7.41
C VAL A 37 -1.22 -13.84 7.39
N ASN A 38 -1.08 -15.09 6.96
CA ASN A 38 0.22 -15.66 6.63
C ASN A 38 0.64 -15.33 5.19
N LEU A 39 1.88 -15.64 4.82
CA LEU A 39 2.41 -15.30 3.50
C LEU A 39 1.71 -16.03 2.34
N ASN A 40 1.22 -17.25 2.56
CA ASN A 40 0.46 -17.97 1.55
C ASN A 40 -0.90 -17.31 1.31
N GLU A 41 -1.57 -16.88 2.38
CA GLU A 41 -2.81 -16.12 2.29
C GLU A 41 -2.59 -14.77 1.62
N LEU A 42 -1.50 -14.06 1.96
CA LEU A 42 -1.11 -12.82 1.28
C LEU A 42 -0.95 -13.05 -0.22
N SER A 43 -0.23 -14.10 -0.62
CA SER A 43 -0.03 -14.46 -2.03
C SER A 43 -1.35 -14.64 -2.78
N LEU A 44 -2.29 -15.38 -2.17
CA LEU A 44 -3.61 -15.60 -2.76
C LEU A 44 -4.42 -14.31 -2.86
N ILE A 45 -4.40 -13.47 -1.82
CA ILE A 45 -5.14 -12.21 -1.80
C ILE A 45 -4.54 -11.22 -2.79
N MET A 46 -3.21 -11.13 -2.89
CA MET A 46 -2.53 -10.30 -3.88
C MET A 46 -2.92 -10.71 -5.30
N LYS A 47 -2.86 -12.00 -5.61
CA LYS A 47 -3.26 -12.51 -6.93
C LYS A 47 -4.71 -12.19 -7.24
N LEU A 48 -5.61 -12.38 -6.29
CA LEU A 48 -7.02 -12.07 -6.46
C LEU A 48 -7.26 -10.56 -6.67
N SER A 49 -6.47 -9.73 -6.00
CA SER A 49 -6.64 -8.27 -6.04
C SER A 49 -6.35 -7.66 -7.42
N GLU A 50 -5.67 -8.37 -8.30
CA GLU A 50 -5.43 -7.94 -9.68
C GLU A 50 -6.72 -7.83 -10.49
N GLU A 51 -7.73 -8.59 -10.10
CA GLU A 51 -9.06 -8.58 -10.69
C GLU A 51 -10.05 -7.69 -9.93
N PHE A 52 -9.62 -6.99 -8.89
CA PHE A 52 -10.50 -6.12 -8.11
C PHE A 52 -11.16 -5.06 -8.98
N PRO A 53 -12.44 -4.79 -8.77
CA PRO A 53 -13.12 -3.65 -9.38
C PRO A 53 -12.51 -2.33 -8.88
N GLU A 54 -12.79 -1.24 -9.60
CA GLU A 54 -12.16 0.07 -9.37
C GLU A 54 -12.41 0.69 -7.99
N ASN A 55 -13.44 0.22 -7.31
CA ASN A 55 -13.87 0.68 -6.01
C ASN A 55 -13.26 -0.11 -4.84
N ILE A 56 -12.40 -1.08 -5.12
CA ILE A 56 -11.67 -1.84 -4.11
C ILE A 56 -10.18 -1.54 -4.20
N SER A 57 -9.55 -1.36 -3.05
CA SER A 57 -8.09 -1.26 -2.94
C SER A 57 -7.57 -2.10 -1.78
N LEU A 58 -6.33 -2.57 -1.91
CA LEU A 58 -5.64 -3.39 -0.94
C LEU A 58 -4.32 -2.72 -0.56
N GLN A 59 -4.06 -2.72 0.74
CA GLN A 59 -2.75 -2.42 1.31
C GLN A 59 -2.35 -3.54 2.26
N TRP A 60 -1.07 -3.86 2.32
CA TRP A 60 -0.54 -4.77 3.30
C TRP A 60 0.76 -4.23 3.90
N ILE A 61 1.05 -4.66 5.12
CA ILE A 61 2.25 -4.29 5.88
C ILE A 61 2.80 -5.56 6.51
N TYR A 62 4.06 -5.88 6.26
CA TYR A 62 4.77 -6.96 6.91
C TYR A 62 5.81 -6.39 7.89
N ALA A 63 5.48 -6.39 9.16
CA ALA A 63 6.37 -6.03 10.27
C ALA A 63 6.82 -7.31 11.00
N GLN A 64 6.17 -7.71 12.10
CA GLN A 64 6.36 -9.01 12.75
C GLN A 64 5.43 -10.07 12.14
N LYS A 65 4.28 -9.63 11.67
CA LYS A 65 3.28 -10.42 10.95
C LYS A 65 2.77 -9.61 9.76
N VAL A 66 2.21 -10.29 8.80
CA VAL A 66 1.54 -9.61 7.69
C VAL A 66 0.17 -9.15 8.12
N TYR A 67 -0.07 -7.87 8.01
CA TYR A 67 -1.39 -7.26 8.19
C TYR A 67 -1.91 -6.77 6.85
N ILE A 68 -3.15 -7.07 6.54
CA ILE A 68 -3.82 -6.58 5.34
C ILE A 68 -4.94 -5.63 5.70
N TYR A 69 -5.19 -4.70 4.78
CA TYR A 69 -6.24 -3.71 4.86
C TYR A 69 -6.87 -3.54 3.48
N ILE A 70 -8.12 -3.94 3.36
CA ILE A 70 -8.89 -3.87 2.13
C ILE A 70 -10.02 -2.89 2.34
N PHE A 71 -10.19 -2.04 1.36
CA PHE A 71 -11.11 -0.94 1.37
C PHE A 71 -12.02 -1.03 0.14
N ALA A 72 -13.33 -1.09 0.36
CA ALA A 72 -14.32 -1.18 -0.70
C ALA A 72 -15.36 -0.07 -0.55
N GLU A 73 -15.46 0.80 -1.55
CA GLU A 73 -16.48 1.85 -1.63
C GLU A 73 -17.71 1.34 -2.37
N PHE A 74 -18.90 1.59 -1.84
CA PHE A 74 -20.18 1.18 -2.42
C PHE A 74 -20.96 2.38 -2.92
N LYS A 75 -21.22 2.46 -4.22
CA LYS A 75 -22.10 3.48 -4.80
C LYS A 75 -23.57 3.16 -4.61
N SER A 76 -23.94 1.88 -4.66
CA SER A 76 -25.22 1.34 -4.18
C SER A 76 -25.06 -0.16 -3.88
N PHE A 77 -25.84 -0.67 -2.94
CA PHE A 77 -25.82 -2.10 -2.58
C PHE A 77 -26.29 -3.05 -3.70
N LEU A 78 -26.89 -2.50 -4.75
CA LEU A 78 -27.54 -3.28 -5.80
C LEU A 78 -26.73 -3.36 -7.11
N GLU A 79 -25.67 -2.57 -7.26
CA GLU A 79 -25.05 -2.39 -8.58
C GLU A 79 -23.69 -3.07 -8.77
N ASP A 80 -23.07 -3.61 -7.72
CA ASP A 80 -21.72 -4.15 -7.86
C ASP A 80 -21.60 -5.60 -7.38
N LYS A 81 -22.26 -6.49 -8.14
CA LYS A 81 -22.20 -7.95 -7.93
C LYS A 81 -20.75 -8.46 -7.85
N ARG A 82 -19.84 -7.91 -8.65
CA ARG A 82 -18.43 -8.31 -8.67
C ARG A 82 -17.72 -7.93 -7.37
N THR A 83 -17.98 -6.74 -6.84
CA THR A 83 -17.47 -6.33 -5.51
C THR A 83 -17.95 -7.27 -4.42
N GLU A 84 -19.23 -7.66 -4.46
CA GLU A 84 -19.80 -8.57 -3.47
C GLU A 84 -19.17 -9.97 -3.56
N GLU A 85 -18.97 -10.51 -4.76
CA GLU A 85 -18.28 -11.79 -4.97
C GLU A 85 -16.88 -11.81 -4.37
N PHE A 86 -16.10 -10.73 -4.54
CA PHE A 86 -14.78 -10.61 -3.92
C PHE A 86 -14.85 -10.53 -2.39
N LEU A 87 -15.81 -9.78 -1.87
CA LEU A 87 -15.98 -9.67 -0.42
C LEU A 87 -16.39 -11.02 0.20
N ILE A 88 -17.24 -11.79 -0.48
CA ILE A 88 -17.62 -13.16 -0.06
C ILE A 88 -16.39 -14.08 -0.11
N PHE A 89 -15.54 -13.96 -1.13
CA PHE A 89 -14.31 -14.76 -1.17
C PHE A 89 -13.41 -14.47 0.02
N LEU A 90 -13.26 -13.20 0.42
CA LEU A 90 -12.45 -12.80 1.57
C LEU A 90 -13.02 -13.35 2.90
N GLU A 91 -14.29 -13.78 2.93
CA GLU A 91 -14.89 -14.45 4.09
C GLU A 91 -14.28 -15.81 4.41
N LYS A 92 -13.60 -16.41 3.46
CA LYS A 92 -12.88 -17.68 3.67
C LYS A 92 -11.64 -17.54 4.56
N PHE A 93 -11.22 -16.31 4.86
CA PHE A 93 -10.10 -16.01 5.74
C PHE A 93 -10.61 -15.65 7.14
N PRO A 94 -10.63 -16.59 8.10
CA PRO A 94 -11.29 -16.40 9.40
C PRO A 94 -10.63 -15.35 10.28
N ALA A 95 -9.37 -15.03 10.00
CA ALA A 95 -8.63 -13.98 10.73
C ALA A 95 -9.01 -12.56 10.31
N LEU A 96 -9.77 -12.39 9.21
CA LEU A 96 -10.17 -11.09 8.71
C LEU A 96 -11.45 -10.60 9.37
N LYS A 97 -11.38 -9.40 9.92
CA LYS A 97 -12.53 -8.68 10.48
C LYS A 97 -13.13 -7.77 9.43
N LYS A 98 -14.43 -7.58 9.51
CA LYS A 98 -15.18 -6.67 8.64
C LYS A 98 -15.80 -5.57 9.45
N SER A 99 -15.71 -4.36 8.93
CA SER A 99 -16.36 -3.18 9.49
C SER A 99 -17.04 -2.41 8.36
N PHE A 100 -18.17 -1.81 8.68
CA PHE A 100 -18.92 -0.96 7.76
C PHE A 100 -18.98 0.45 8.32
N TYR A 101 -18.74 1.43 7.48
CA TYR A 101 -18.73 2.84 7.82
C TYR A 101 -19.61 3.62 6.84
N GLU A 102 -20.52 4.41 7.36
CA GLU A 102 -21.32 5.31 6.52
C GLU A 102 -20.50 6.50 6.04
N ASN A 103 -19.53 6.91 6.85
CA ASN A 103 -18.66 8.06 6.56
C ASN A 103 -17.19 7.68 6.63
N PHE A 104 -16.42 8.20 5.68
CA PHE A 104 -14.97 8.01 5.63
C PHE A 104 -14.24 8.49 6.90
N ASN A 105 -14.75 9.51 7.55
CA ASN A 105 -14.15 10.11 8.76
C ASN A 105 -14.19 9.20 9.99
N GLU A 106 -14.99 8.15 9.96
CA GLU A 106 -15.14 7.19 11.06
C GLU A 106 -14.08 6.08 11.00
N ILE A 107 -13.29 6.03 9.92
CA ILE A 107 -12.35 4.95 9.68
C ILE A 107 -11.05 5.20 10.44
N ASN A 108 -10.67 4.25 11.29
CA ASN A 108 -9.33 4.15 11.83
C ASN A 108 -8.44 3.38 10.86
N PHE A 109 -7.60 4.07 10.11
CA PHE A 109 -6.79 3.48 9.03
C PHE A 109 -5.74 2.46 9.48
N PHE A 110 -5.37 2.47 10.75
CA PHE A 110 -4.32 1.57 11.25
C PHE A 110 -4.69 1.04 12.62
N PRO A 111 -4.68 -0.28 12.77
CA PRO A 111 -4.92 -0.89 14.06
C PRO A 111 -3.81 -0.52 15.03
N LYS A 112 -4.20 -0.22 16.27
CA LYS A 112 -3.27 0.11 17.35
C LYS A 112 -2.25 -1.02 17.63
N GLU A 113 -2.62 -2.24 17.26
CA GLU A 113 -1.79 -3.43 17.39
C GLU A 113 -0.53 -3.41 16.55
N LEU A 114 -0.52 -2.69 15.43
CA LEU A 114 0.66 -2.61 14.58
C LEU A 114 1.78 -1.78 15.18
N LYS A 115 1.50 -0.90 16.16
CA LYS A 115 2.48 -0.02 16.84
C LYS A 115 3.52 0.63 15.90
N LEU A 116 3.23 0.63 14.59
CA LEU A 116 4.14 1.08 13.54
C LEU A 116 4.37 2.59 13.59
N TYR A 117 3.48 3.30 14.27
CA TYR A 117 3.42 4.75 14.29
C TYR A 117 3.65 5.35 15.67
N GLU A 118 4.18 4.63 16.62
CA GLU A 118 4.97 5.31 17.62
C GLU A 118 6.17 5.92 16.87
N MET A 119 5.91 7.02 16.15
CA MET A 119 6.94 7.96 15.76
C MET A 119 7.55 8.44 17.06
N ASN A 120 8.44 7.63 17.57
CA ASN A 120 9.23 8.01 18.71
C ASN A 120 10.05 9.20 18.21
N ALA A 121 9.84 10.38 18.78
CA ALA A 121 10.60 11.59 18.44
C ALA A 121 12.14 11.37 18.52
N ASN A 122 12.53 10.24 19.09
CA ASN A 122 13.91 9.79 19.22
C ASN A 122 14.39 8.87 18.09
N ASN A 123 13.54 8.56 17.09
CA ASN A 123 13.95 7.74 15.95
C ASN A 123 14.07 8.58 14.67
N HIS A 124 15.03 8.23 13.86
CA HIS A 124 15.09 8.61 12.46
C HIS A 124 14.59 7.47 11.60
N SER A 125 14.11 7.78 10.40
CA SER A 125 13.66 6.78 9.43
C SER A 125 14.02 7.19 8.02
N GLU A 126 14.12 6.18 7.16
CA GLU A 126 14.27 6.30 5.72
C GLU A 126 13.28 5.37 5.03
N VAL A 127 12.85 5.74 3.81
CA VAL A 127 11.91 4.96 3.01
C VAL A 127 12.40 4.88 1.58
N ILE A 128 12.49 3.67 1.05
CA ILE A 128 12.68 3.44 -0.38
C ILE A 128 11.40 2.86 -0.95
N SER A 129 10.88 3.48 -2.01
CA SER A 129 9.72 2.97 -2.74
C SER A 129 10.15 2.43 -4.10
N LEU A 130 9.54 1.31 -4.48
CA LEU A 130 9.67 0.69 -5.78
C LEU A 130 8.37 0.88 -6.56
N LEU A 131 8.48 1.13 -7.84
CA LEU A 131 7.37 1.06 -8.78
C LEU A 131 7.82 0.09 -9.87
N GLY A 132 7.60 -1.20 -9.62
CA GLY A 132 7.87 -2.25 -10.59
C GLY A 132 6.69 -2.47 -11.52
N GLY A 133 6.96 -2.75 -12.81
CA GLY A 133 5.98 -3.39 -13.68
C GLY A 133 5.86 -4.86 -13.32
N ASP A 134 4.75 -5.50 -13.71
CA ASP A 134 4.59 -6.96 -13.83
C ASP A 134 4.88 -7.83 -12.59
N LEU A 135 4.76 -7.31 -11.37
CA LEU A 135 4.69 -8.14 -10.16
C LEU A 135 3.56 -9.19 -10.26
N GLU A 136 2.58 -8.90 -11.09
CA GLU A 136 1.42 -9.77 -11.40
C GLU A 136 1.83 -11.16 -11.83
N ASN A 137 2.88 -11.28 -12.62
CA ASN A 137 3.32 -12.55 -13.20
C ASN A 137 4.18 -13.38 -12.25
N ASP A 138 4.65 -12.81 -11.14
CA ASP A 138 5.64 -13.45 -10.28
C ASP A 138 5.40 -13.26 -8.78
N ILE A 139 4.14 -13.19 -8.37
CA ILE A 139 3.76 -13.07 -6.95
C ILE A 139 4.42 -14.14 -6.07
N PRO A 140 4.50 -15.44 -6.47
CA PRO A 140 5.16 -16.44 -5.64
C PRO A 140 6.62 -16.12 -5.35
N ASN A 141 7.41 -15.71 -6.34
CA ASN A 141 8.81 -15.32 -6.14
C ASN A 141 8.93 -14.05 -5.33
N PHE A 142 8.06 -13.09 -5.56
CA PHE A 142 7.98 -11.88 -4.73
C PHE A 142 7.75 -12.22 -3.25
N ILE A 143 6.82 -13.12 -2.93
CA ILE A 143 6.54 -13.56 -1.56
C ILE A 143 7.75 -14.28 -0.95
N LYS A 144 8.46 -15.08 -1.73
CA LYS A 144 9.70 -15.74 -1.29
C LYS A 144 10.77 -14.69 -0.95
N CYS A 145 11.05 -13.75 -1.86
CA CYS A 145 11.99 -12.66 -1.60
C CYS A 145 11.57 -11.82 -0.39
N LEU A 146 10.28 -11.49 -0.28
CA LEU A 146 9.74 -10.76 0.86
C LEU A 146 10.00 -11.48 2.19
N ASN A 147 9.85 -12.81 2.23
CA ASN A 147 10.17 -13.58 3.42
C ASN A 147 11.66 -13.52 3.75
N GLU A 148 12.54 -13.72 2.76
CA GLU A 148 13.99 -13.67 2.93
C GLU A 148 14.48 -12.27 3.42
N ILE A 149 13.87 -11.20 2.92
CA ILE A 149 14.13 -9.83 3.37
C ILE A 149 13.73 -9.66 4.83
N MET A 150 12.55 -10.13 5.19
CA MET A 150 12.00 -9.94 6.53
C MET A 150 12.67 -10.83 7.58
N ASP A 151 13.16 -12.00 7.20
CA ASP A 151 13.96 -12.85 8.08
C ASP A 151 15.30 -12.19 8.50
N LYS A 152 15.83 -11.30 7.65
CA LYS A 152 17.06 -10.56 7.88
C LYS A 152 16.87 -9.18 8.50
N LYS A 153 15.62 -8.76 8.78
CA LYS A 153 15.39 -7.41 9.25
C LYS A 153 16.10 -7.12 10.58
N PRO A 154 16.75 -5.97 10.72
CA PRO A 154 17.65 -5.71 11.84
C PRO A 154 16.93 -5.39 13.15
N ASN A 155 15.72 -4.84 13.11
CA ASN A 155 14.96 -4.50 14.31
C ASN A 155 13.44 -4.49 14.04
N ASN A 156 12.66 -4.36 15.11
CA ASN A 156 11.19 -4.41 15.03
C ASN A 156 10.54 -3.16 14.43
N SER A 157 11.28 -2.08 14.26
CA SER A 157 10.78 -0.85 13.64
C SER A 157 10.94 -0.85 12.12
N CYS A 158 11.68 -1.81 11.56
CA CYS A 158 11.80 -2.02 10.13
C CYS A 158 10.66 -2.87 9.60
N TYR A 159 10.13 -2.52 8.44
CA TYR A 159 9.06 -3.29 7.78
C TYR A 159 9.05 -3.08 6.27
N VAL A 160 8.38 -3.98 5.58
CA VAL A 160 8.03 -3.84 4.16
C VAL A 160 6.52 -3.71 4.04
N ALA A 161 6.07 -2.83 3.16
CA ALA A 161 4.65 -2.67 2.91
C ALA A 161 4.40 -2.45 1.42
N SER A 162 3.17 -2.61 0.98
CA SER A 162 2.78 -2.29 -0.38
C SER A 162 1.32 -1.86 -0.47
N GLN A 163 1.06 -1.00 -1.43
CA GLN A 163 -0.27 -0.57 -1.80
C GLN A 163 -0.55 -0.97 -3.24
N GLN A 164 -1.74 -1.51 -3.48
CA GLN A 164 -2.23 -1.71 -4.82
C GLN A 164 -2.56 -0.36 -5.46
N LEU A 165 -2.06 -0.16 -6.66
CA LEU A 165 -2.29 1.06 -7.43
C LEU A 165 -3.55 0.95 -8.32
N GLY A 166 -4.57 0.35 -7.92
CA GLY A 166 -5.91 0.24 -8.50
C GLY A 166 -6.12 0.53 -10.00
N CYS A 167 -7.23 0.09 -10.53
CA CYS A 167 -7.55 0.18 -11.97
C CYS A 167 -7.58 1.61 -12.52
N LYS A 168 -7.96 2.60 -11.71
CA LYS A 168 -8.04 4.01 -12.17
C LYS A 168 -6.67 4.62 -12.47
N THR A 169 -5.62 4.19 -11.78
CA THR A 169 -4.25 4.64 -12.06
C THR A 169 -3.73 4.13 -13.39
N LYS A 170 -4.20 2.97 -13.85
CA LYS A 170 -3.86 2.40 -15.16
C LYS A 170 -4.58 3.10 -16.32
N LYS A 171 -5.74 3.69 -16.08
CA LYS A 171 -6.55 4.36 -17.13
C LYS A 171 -6.09 5.79 -17.35
N SER A 172 -5.49 6.05 -18.49
CA SER A 172 -5.07 7.41 -18.91
C SER A 172 -6.20 8.15 -19.62
N ASN A 173 -7.37 8.28 -19.03
CA ASN A 173 -8.52 8.86 -19.73
C ASN A 173 -8.53 10.40 -19.78
N HIS A 174 -7.60 11.10 -19.16
CA HIS A 174 -7.69 12.56 -19.06
C HIS A 174 -6.33 13.22 -19.22
N GLY A 175 -5.99 13.46 -20.46
CA GLY A 175 -4.86 14.28 -20.81
C GLY A 175 -3.50 13.63 -20.51
N SER A 176 -2.50 14.17 -21.11
CA SER A 176 -1.14 13.78 -20.91
C SER A 176 -0.74 14.02 -19.45
N SER A 177 -0.15 13.02 -18.86
CA SER A 177 0.54 13.09 -17.58
C SER A 177 1.88 12.39 -17.78
N PHE A 178 2.97 13.01 -17.36
CA PHE A 178 4.30 12.41 -17.45
C PHE A 178 4.57 11.34 -16.39
N PHE A 179 3.53 10.84 -15.70
CA PHE A 179 3.68 9.70 -14.81
C PHE A 179 3.93 8.42 -15.60
N VAL A 180 5.17 7.98 -15.62
CA VAL A 180 5.64 6.85 -16.46
C VAL A 180 5.24 5.47 -15.91
N HIS A 181 4.88 5.37 -14.63
CA HIS A 181 4.60 4.11 -13.93
C HIS A 181 3.12 3.70 -13.93
N ARG A 182 2.38 4.06 -14.98
CA ARG A 182 0.94 3.78 -15.06
C ARG A 182 0.61 2.28 -15.15
N LYS A 183 1.54 1.49 -15.62
CA LYS A 183 1.37 0.03 -15.73
C LYS A 183 1.63 -0.70 -14.41
N SER A 184 2.27 -0.05 -13.44
CA SER A 184 2.56 -0.68 -12.15
C SER A 184 1.26 -0.98 -11.39
N THR A 185 1.12 -2.21 -10.92
CA THR A 185 -0.02 -2.67 -10.12
C THR A 185 0.22 -2.45 -8.64
N TRP A 186 1.48 -2.53 -8.23
CA TRP A 186 1.90 -2.45 -6.85
C TRP A 186 2.95 -1.37 -6.64
N LYS A 187 2.89 -0.77 -5.46
CA LYS A 187 3.90 0.15 -4.95
C LYS A 187 4.45 -0.40 -3.63
N PRO A 188 5.41 -1.32 -3.67
CA PRO A 188 6.12 -1.73 -2.47
C PRO A 188 7.04 -0.62 -1.97
N TRP A 189 7.24 -0.59 -0.65
CA TRP A 189 8.24 0.25 0.00
C TRP A 189 8.85 -0.46 1.19
N ILE A 190 10.12 -0.16 1.42
CA ILE A 190 10.90 -0.62 2.56
C ILE A 190 11.05 0.55 3.52
N TYR A 191 10.65 0.35 4.75
CA TYR A 191 10.78 1.32 5.82
C TYR A 191 11.87 0.88 6.78
N ALA A 192 12.87 1.73 6.94
CA ALA A 192 14.01 1.53 7.82
C ALA A 192 13.98 2.57 8.93
N SER A 193 14.16 2.16 10.19
CA SER A 193 14.16 3.06 11.34
C SER A 193 15.22 2.68 12.34
N TRP A 194 15.88 3.69 12.91
CA TRP A 194 16.96 3.56 13.90
C TRP A 194 16.85 4.65 14.96
N LYS A 195 17.48 4.43 16.11
CA LYS A 195 17.53 5.42 17.19
C LYS A 195 18.36 6.63 16.78
N LYS A 196 17.88 7.81 17.14
CA LYS A 196 18.59 9.07 16.90
C LYS A 196 19.98 8.99 17.55
N ASN A 197 21.01 9.37 16.78
CA ASN A 197 22.41 9.36 17.17
C ASN A 197 23.07 7.96 17.31
N ASP A 198 22.36 6.86 17.03
CA ASP A 198 22.98 5.55 16.93
C ASP A 198 23.47 5.30 15.49
N LEU A 199 24.73 5.65 15.24
CA LEU A 199 25.36 5.51 13.92
C LEU A 199 25.60 4.05 13.56
N GLN A 200 25.76 3.16 14.53
CA GLN A 200 25.95 1.73 14.28
C GLN A 200 24.63 1.09 13.87
N GLU A 201 23.56 1.35 14.61
CA GLU A 201 22.23 0.88 14.24
C GLU A 201 21.81 1.44 12.86
N LYS A 202 22.06 2.75 12.62
CA LYS A 202 21.82 3.36 11.32
C LYS A 202 22.49 2.58 10.19
N LYS A 203 23.79 2.25 10.34
CA LYS A 203 24.52 1.54 9.30
C LYS A 203 23.89 0.18 9.01
N VAL A 204 23.61 -0.62 10.03
CA VAL A 204 23.02 -1.96 9.88
C VAL A 204 21.63 -1.90 9.20
N VAL A 205 20.81 -0.94 9.62
CA VAL A 205 19.46 -0.75 9.07
C VAL A 205 19.50 -0.27 7.62
N MET A 206 20.41 0.64 7.29
CA MET A 206 20.57 1.14 5.93
C MET A 206 21.15 0.08 4.98
N ASP A 207 22.14 -0.69 5.45
CA ASP A 207 22.71 -1.81 4.68
C ASP A 207 21.60 -2.84 4.36
N TRP A 208 20.77 -3.22 5.34
CA TRP A 208 19.61 -4.09 5.12
C TRP A 208 18.63 -3.52 4.08
N MET A 209 18.33 -2.23 4.18
CA MET A 209 17.39 -1.58 3.26
C MET A 209 17.92 -1.59 1.82
N TYR A 210 19.20 -1.29 1.62
CA TYR A 210 19.83 -1.29 0.29
C TYR A 210 20.00 -2.70 -0.28
N GLU A 211 20.38 -3.68 0.53
CA GLU A 211 20.43 -5.09 0.11
C GLU A 211 19.04 -5.63 -0.27
N SER A 212 18.00 -5.19 0.43
CA SER A 212 16.61 -5.58 0.14
C SER A 212 16.06 -4.92 -1.11
N TRP A 213 16.63 -3.80 -1.51
CA TRP A 213 16.21 -3.07 -2.71
C TRP A 213 16.93 -3.55 -3.98
N SER A 214 18.14 -4.09 -3.88
CA SER A 214 18.96 -4.58 -5.00
C SER A 214 18.53 -5.97 -5.50
#